data_fed0ad141311262657015b680c98a922
#
_entry.id   fed0ad141311262657015b680c98a922
#
_cell.length_a   1.000
_cell.length_b   1.000
_cell.length_c   1.000
_cell.angle_alpha   90.00
_cell.angle_beta   90.00
_cell.angle_gamma   90.00
#
_symmetry.space_group_name_H-M   'P 1'
#
loop_
_entity.id
_entity.type
_entity.pdbx_description
1 polymer ?
#
loop_
_entity_poly.entity_id
_entity_poly.type
_entity_poly.pdbx_seq_one_letter_code
_entity_poly.pdbx_strand_id
1 'polypeptide(L)'
;MELKELLDKCINDRLIDLTISGQRVKNEEDVMRVKIRPVRLKDEIKYQASEFVGRKVLHTNYSEEDIKTRITEYMENTFKQAQFNMTDATATVLSSKKGACTCKYKRLAQIKSQKDMSHNRTKTYILKEGEKVDFLVDLGVMTKEGAIVRTRYDKFRQINRFLEFIEDILPQLDKDKEQTIIDFGCGKSYLTFAMYYYLKVLKGYNIRIIGLDLKKDVIEHCNQLRTKYGYERLNFYEGDIASYKGVESVDMVVTLHACDTATDYALAKAVKWGAKVILSVPCCQHEANRTIADETLSP
;
A
#
# COMPACT_ATOMS: atom_id res chain seq x y z
N MET A 1 23.35 22.09 14.42
CA MET A 1 23.86 20.72 14.54
C MET A 1 24.49 20.36 13.21
N GLU A 2 25.73 19.96 13.22
CA GLU A 2 26.44 19.51 12.02
C GLU A 2 25.98 18.11 11.59
N LEU A 3 26.25 17.73 10.33
CA LEU A 3 25.85 16.43 9.78
C LEU A 3 26.46 15.28 10.61
N LYS A 4 27.74 15.38 10.96
CA LYS A 4 28.45 14.37 11.75
C LYS A 4 27.77 14.12 13.10
N GLU A 5 27.48 15.18 13.85
CA GLU A 5 26.77 15.09 15.14
C GLU A 5 25.37 14.44 15.00
N LEU A 6 24.67 14.76 13.88
CA LEU A 6 23.38 14.15 13.60
C LEU A 6 23.52 12.65 13.33
N LEU A 7 24.52 12.24 12.53
CA LEU A 7 24.75 10.82 12.20
C LEU A 7 25.09 10.03 13.47
N ASP A 8 25.93 10.53 14.36
CA ASP A 8 26.25 9.89 15.64
C ASP A 8 25.01 9.73 16.52
N LYS A 9 24.07 10.65 16.43
CA LYS A 9 22.82 10.61 17.19
C LYS A 9 21.77 9.70 16.58
N CYS A 10 21.76 9.49 15.26
CA CYS A 10 20.71 8.80 14.54
C CYS A 10 21.07 7.38 14.08
N ILE A 11 22.35 7.10 13.84
CA ILE A 11 22.81 5.77 13.38
C ILE A 11 23.11 4.92 14.62
N ASN A 12 22.10 4.24 15.12
CA ASN A 12 22.14 3.35 16.28
C ASN A 12 20.94 2.39 16.25
N ASP A 13 20.73 1.65 17.32
CA ASP A 13 19.64 0.65 17.49
C ASP A 13 18.21 1.24 17.43
N ARG A 14 18.05 2.56 17.65
CA ARG A 14 16.77 3.26 17.55
C ARG A 14 16.39 3.63 16.11
N LEU A 15 17.30 3.52 15.15
CA LEU A 15 17.01 3.78 13.74
C LEU A 15 15.99 2.75 13.21
N ILE A 16 14.89 3.23 12.64
CA ILE A 16 13.91 2.40 11.93
C ILE A 16 14.30 2.30 10.46
N ASP A 17 14.45 3.44 9.81
CA ASP A 17 14.91 3.56 8.43
C ASP A 17 15.42 4.99 8.13
N LEU A 18 16.24 5.08 7.09
CA LEU A 18 16.73 6.32 6.51
C LEU A 18 16.47 6.28 5.01
N THR A 19 15.95 7.35 4.46
CA THR A 19 15.79 7.53 3.01
C THR A 19 16.61 8.74 2.56
N ILE A 20 17.48 8.53 1.58
CA ILE A 20 18.27 9.58 0.92
C ILE A 20 17.75 9.71 -0.50
N SER A 21 17.46 10.94 -0.95
CA SER A 21 16.83 11.21 -2.24
C SER A 21 17.07 12.65 -2.73
N GLY A 22 16.53 12.98 -3.91
CA GLY A 22 16.71 14.28 -4.52
C GLY A 22 18.11 14.42 -5.12
N GLN A 23 18.38 13.71 -6.23
CA GLN A 23 19.65 13.83 -6.95
C GLN A 23 20.01 15.29 -7.24
N ARG A 24 21.29 15.65 -7.13
CA ARG A 24 21.82 16.98 -7.49
C ARG A 24 21.76 17.20 -9.00
N VAL A 25 22.11 16.16 -9.74
CA VAL A 25 22.00 16.07 -11.20
C VAL A 25 21.11 14.89 -11.50
N LYS A 26 20.00 15.11 -12.20
CA LYS A 26 19.08 14.02 -12.58
C LYS A 26 19.77 13.13 -13.62
N ASN A 27 20.00 11.87 -13.27
CA ASN A 27 20.48 10.85 -14.17
C ASN A 27 19.81 9.51 -13.77
N GLU A 28 19.10 8.90 -14.69
CA GLU A 28 18.40 7.62 -14.44
C GLU A 28 19.35 6.41 -14.40
N GLU A 29 20.54 6.56 -14.95
CA GLU A 29 21.60 5.53 -14.91
C GLU A 29 22.35 5.51 -13.58
N ASP A 30 22.27 6.61 -12.81
CA ASP A 30 22.86 6.73 -11.48
C ASP A 30 21.90 6.32 -10.37
N VAL A 31 22.40 6.31 -9.13
CA VAL A 31 21.58 6.02 -7.94
C VAL A 31 20.52 7.10 -7.75
N MET A 32 19.27 6.77 -7.99
CA MET A 32 18.12 7.68 -7.85
C MET A 32 17.71 7.90 -6.40
N ARG A 33 17.91 6.89 -5.55
CA ARG A 33 17.51 6.91 -4.14
C ARG A 33 18.27 5.82 -3.39
N VAL A 34 18.55 6.07 -2.11
CA VAL A 34 19.09 5.06 -1.19
C VAL A 34 18.14 4.89 0.00
N LYS A 35 17.83 3.66 0.36
CA LYS A 35 17.17 3.32 1.61
C LYS A 35 18.12 2.54 2.50
N ILE A 36 18.25 2.97 3.76
CA ILE A 36 19.12 2.33 4.74
C ILE A 36 18.27 1.89 5.92
N ARG A 37 18.50 0.68 6.41
CA ARG A 37 17.87 0.15 7.62
C ARG A 37 18.86 -0.69 8.42
N PRO A 38 18.71 -0.74 9.76
CA PRO A 38 19.45 -1.71 10.57
C PRO A 38 18.98 -3.13 10.25
N VAL A 39 19.90 -4.06 10.20
CA VAL A 39 19.68 -5.51 10.03
C VAL A 39 20.57 -6.26 11.00
N ARG A 40 20.06 -7.35 11.58
CA ARG A 40 20.84 -8.23 12.44
C ARG A 40 21.45 -9.35 11.61
N LEU A 41 22.78 -9.42 11.59
CA LEU A 41 23.55 -10.47 10.91
C LEU A 41 24.49 -11.10 11.94
N LYS A 42 24.34 -12.40 12.22
CA LYS A 42 25.20 -13.14 13.17
C LYS A 42 25.45 -12.38 14.47
N ASP A 43 24.35 -11.93 15.13
CA ASP A 43 24.35 -11.15 16.39
C ASP A 43 24.93 -9.74 16.33
N GLU A 44 25.41 -9.27 15.18
CA GLU A 44 25.84 -7.89 14.97
C GLU A 44 24.77 -7.07 14.24
N ILE A 45 24.66 -5.80 14.60
CA ILE A 45 23.86 -4.84 13.85
C ILE A 45 24.72 -4.30 12.71
N LYS A 46 24.24 -4.52 11.48
CA LYS A 46 24.75 -3.90 10.25
C LYS A 46 23.68 -2.96 9.67
N TYR A 47 24.10 -2.09 8.78
CA TYR A 47 23.21 -1.16 8.11
C TYR A 47 23.13 -1.54 6.63
N GLN A 48 21.97 -2.09 6.23
CA GLN A 48 21.73 -2.46 4.84
C GLN A 48 21.32 -1.22 4.03
N ALA A 49 22.16 -0.82 3.11
CA ALA A 49 21.83 0.17 2.09
C ALA A 49 21.25 -0.52 0.86
N SER A 50 20.11 -0.03 0.38
CA SER A 50 19.46 -0.42 -0.86
C SER A 50 19.53 0.75 -1.83
N GLU A 51 20.40 0.66 -2.81
CA GLU A 51 20.61 1.66 -3.86
C GLU A 51 19.70 1.35 -5.05
N PHE A 52 18.85 2.30 -5.45
CA PHE A 52 17.94 2.17 -6.58
C PHE A 52 18.55 2.81 -7.81
N VAL A 53 18.93 1.97 -8.80
CA VAL A 53 19.56 2.37 -10.06
C VAL A 53 18.67 1.90 -11.21
N GLY A 54 17.96 2.79 -11.89
CA GLY A 54 16.99 2.42 -12.91
C GLY A 54 15.97 1.42 -12.36
N ARG A 55 15.91 0.23 -12.96
CA ARG A 55 15.04 -0.88 -12.53
C ARG A 55 15.71 -1.88 -11.56
N LYS A 56 16.98 -1.65 -11.21
CA LYS A 56 17.75 -2.54 -10.33
C LYS A 56 17.82 -1.97 -8.92
N VAL A 57 17.94 -2.87 -7.95
CA VAL A 57 18.21 -2.51 -6.55
C VAL A 57 19.45 -3.28 -6.10
N LEU A 58 20.48 -2.55 -5.70
CA LEU A 58 21.72 -3.11 -5.17
C LEU A 58 21.68 -3.05 -3.64
N HIS A 59 22.09 -4.12 -2.99
CA HIS A 59 22.10 -4.20 -1.53
C HIS A 59 23.54 -4.38 -1.03
N THR A 60 23.93 -3.52 -0.08
CA THR A 60 25.22 -3.59 0.59
C THR A 60 25.03 -3.45 2.09
N ASN A 61 25.74 -4.25 2.88
CA ASN A 61 25.68 -4.19 4.34
C ASN A 61 26.95 -3.51 4.85
N TYR A 62 26.79 -2.47 5.64
CA TYR A 62 27.87 -1.65 6.19
C TYR A 62 27.98 -1.81 7.72
N SER A 63 29.17 -1.56 8.27
CA SER A 63 29.33 -1.28 9.68
C SER A 63 28.71 0.09 10.05
N GLU A 64 28.64 0.43 11.33
CA GLU A 64 28.17 1.75 11.77
C GLU A 64 29.05 2.89 11.24
N GLU A 65 30.36 2.71 11.29
CA GLU A 65 31.33 3.73 10.83
C GLU A 65 31.28 3.90 9.31
N ASP A 66 31.27 2.78 8.56
CA ASP A 66 31.25 2.83 7.11
C ASP A 66 29.95 3.45 6.58
N ILE A 67 28.80 3.17 7.21
CA ILE A 67 27.54 3.76 6.75
C ILE A 67 27.47 5.26 7.02
N LYS A 68 28.03 5.74 8.14
CA LYS A 68 28.12 7.18 8.41
C LYS A 68 28.98 7.90 7.35
N THR A 69 30.11 7.30 6.99
CA THR A 69 30.98 7.80 5.91
C THR A 69 30.23 7.82 4.59
N ARG A 70 29.54 6.72 4.24
CA ARG A 70 28.81 6.60 2.99
C ARG A 70 27.63 7.59 2.89
N ILE A 71 26.93 7.85 3.99
CA ILE A 71 25.86 8.86 4.05
C ILE A 71 26.43 10.26 3.83
N THR A 72 27.57 10.56 4.40
CA THR A 72 28.24 11.85 4.21
C THR A 72 28.60 12.07 2.74
N GLU A 73 29.22 11.08 2.08
CA GLU A 73 29.53 11.12 0.65
C GLU A 73 28.28 11.34 -0.22
N TYR A 74 27.18 10.65 0.09
CA TYR A 74 25.92 10.85 -0.62
C TYR A 74 25.38 12.27 -0.49
N MET A 75 25.44 12.85 0.72
CA MET A 75 24.91 14.19 0.98
C MET A 75 25.79 15.29 0.40
N GLU A 76 27.08 15.07 0.32
CA GLU A 76 28.02 16.02 -0.28
C GLU A 76 27.95 16.02 -1.80
N ASN A 77 27.89 14.84 -2.42
CA ASN A 77 28.13 14.70 -3.86
C ASN A 77 26.87 14.39 -4.67
N THR A 78 25.93 13.59 -4.14
CA THR A 78 24.89 12.97 -4.98
C THR A 78 23.49 13.51 -4.68
N PHE A 79 23.14 13.70 -3.41
CA PHE A 79 21.78 13.98 -3.00
C PHE A 79 21.61 15.29 -2.24
N LYS A 80 20.35 15.78 -2.24
CA LYS A 80 19.99 17.06 -1.60
C LYS A 80 19.28 16.86 -0.27
N GLN A 81 18.74 15.65 0.01
CA GLN A 81 17.95 15.41 1.23
C GLN A 81 18.12 14.00 1.79
N ALA A 82 18.08 13.92 3.11
CA ALA A 82 17.98 12.66 3.85
C ALA A 82 16.94 12.78 4.95
N GLN A 83 16.14 11.72 5.13
CA GLN A 83 15.11 11.63 6.15
C GLN A 83 15.31 10.40 7.01
N PHE A 84 15.51 10.63 8.30
CA PHE A 84 15.69 9.62 9.33
C PHE A 84 14.38 9.41 10.09
N ASN A 85 13.96 8.16 10.20
CA ASN A 85 12.89 7.73 11.07
C ASN A 85 13.48 6.88 12.18
N MET A 86 13.26 7.28 13.40
CA MET A 86 13.71 6.60 14.62
C MET A 86 12.51 6.20 15.47
N THR A 87 12.72 5.34 16.45
CA THR A 87 11.65 4.95 17.36
C THR A 87 11.11 6.14 18.17
N ASP A 88 11.99 7.08 18.56
CA ASP A 88 11.68 8.20 19.44
C ASP A 88 11.84 9.59 18.80
N ALA A 89 12.27 9.64 17.51
CA ALA A 89 12.54 10.89 16.84
C ALA A 89 12.43 10.79 15.31
N THR A 90 12.43 11.94 14.66
CA THR A 90 12.70 12.07 13.23
C THR A 90 13.79 13.11 13.01
N ALA A 91 14.57 12.94 11.93
CA ALA A 91 15.51 13.97 11.53
C ALA A 91 15.50 14.17 10.02
N THR A 92 15.77 15.38 9.59
CA THR A 92 15.84 15.77 8.17
C THR A 92 17.12 16.51 7.92
N VAL A 93 17.82 16.13 6.86
CA VAL A 93 18.99 16.85 6.34
C VAL A 93 18.63 17.39 4.97
N LEU A 94 18.86 18.68 4.78
CA LEU A 94 18.76 19.35 3.49
C LEU A 94 20.13 19.91 3.11
N SER A 95 20.62 19.55 1.94
CA SER A 95 21.89 20.05 1.43
C SER A 95 21.67 21.12 0.37
N SER A 96 22.35 22.25 0.53
CA SER A 96 22.33 23.35 -0.44
C SER A 96 23.08 22.98 -1.73
N LYS A 97 22.96 23.81 -2.79
CA LYS A 97 23.72 23.64 -4.02
C LYS A 97 25.25 23.68 -3.78
N LYS A 98 25.69 24.37 -2.72
CA LYS A 98 27.11 24.50 -2.34
C LYS A 98 27.58 23.41 -1.37
N GLY A 99 26.77 22.42 -1.07
CA GLY A 99 27.14 21.30 -0.17
C GLY A 99 26.86 21.54 1.33
N ALA A 100 26.53 22.76 1.74
CA ALA A 100 26.21 23.04 3.14
C ALA A 100 24.92 22.31 3.57
N CYS A 101 25.00 21.52 4.66
CA CYS A 101 23.89 20.75 5.20
C CYS A 101 23.18 21.49 6.32
N THR A 102 21.85 21.55 6.26
CA THR A 102 20.98 22.00 7.34
C THR A 102 20.31 20.79 7.97
N CYS A 103 20.57 20.57 9.26
CA CYS A 103 20.07 19.40 10.00
C CYS A 103 18.98 19.82 10.99
N LYS A 104 17.80 19.19 10.90
CA LYS A 104 16.69 19.35 11.84
C LYS A 104 16.43 18.02 12.54
N TYR A 105 16.31 18.04 13.87
CA TYR A 105 15.98 16.87 14.70
C TYR A 105 14.75 17.20 15.54
N LYS A 106 13.76 16.27 15.54
CA LYS A 106 12.51 16.44 16.27
C LYS A 106 12.18 15.16 17.05
N ARG A 107 12.02 15.27 18.36
CA ARG A 107 11.52 14.16 19.17
C ARG A 107 10.04 13.92 18.89
N LEU A 108 9.63 12.66 18.94
CA LEU A 108 8.23 12.25 18.82
C LEU A 108 7.54 12.28 20.17
N ALA A 109 6.26 12.64 20.19
CA ALA A 109 5.43 12.60 21.40
C ALA A 109 5.12 11.15 21.84
N GLN A 110 5.10 10.21 20.89
CA GLN A 110 4.87 8.78 21.13
C GLN A 110 6.00 7.96 20.55
N ILE A 111 6.50 7.01 21.32
CA ILE A 111 7.55 6.08 20.87
C ILE A 111 6.93 5.07 19.90
N LYS A 112 7.53 4.93 18.72
CA LYS A 112 7.16 3.91 17.74
C LYS A 112 7.81 2.57 18.10
N SER A 113 7.12 1.47 17.81
CA SER A 113 7.74 0.15 17.93
C SER A 113 8.91 0.01 16.96
N GLN A 114 9.99 -0.65 17.41
CA GLN A 114 11.10 -1.02 16.55
C GLN A 114 10.59 -2.03 15.51
N LYS A 115 10.97 -1.81 14.24
CA LYS A 115 10.69 -2.77 13.18
C LYS A 115 11.59 -3.99 13.32
N ASP A 116 11.09 -5.15 12.91
CA ASP A 116 11.89 -6.37 12.84
C ASP A 116 13.20 -6.11 12.05
N MET A 117 14.34 -6.41 12.68
CA MET A 117 15.69 -6.24 12.12
C MET A 117 16.16 -7.49 11.38
N SER A 118 15.31 -8.51 11.17
CA SER A 118 15.72 -9.69 10.41
C SER A 118 16.23 -9.31 9.02
N HIS A 119 17.31 -9.93 8.59
CA HIS A 119 17.92 -9.69 7.27
C HIS A 119 16.95 -10.07 6.15
N ASN A 120 16.36 -11.26 6.26
CA ASN A 120 15.36 -11.78 5.33
C ASN A 120 13.96 -11.45 5.84
N ARG A 121 13.48 -10.24 5.59
CA ARG A 121 12.09 -9.90 5.86
C ARG A 121 11.17 -10.64 4.89
N THR A 122 10.47 -11.63 5.41
CA THR A 122 9.28 -12.13 4.74
C THR A 122 8.10 -11.21 5.06
N LYS A 123 7.47 -10.66 4.02
CA LYS A 123 6.24 -9.89 4.22
C LYS A 123 5.16 -10.84 4.77
N THR A 124 4.63 -10.55 5.95
CA THR A 124 3.48 -11.29 6.47
C THR A 124 2.25 -10.83 5.71
N TYR A 125 1.65 -11.73 4.96
CA TYR A 125 0.40 -11.48 4.24
C TYR A 125 -0.81 -11.89 5.09
N ILE A 126 -1.94 -11.21 4.89
CA ILE A 126 -3.22 -11.57 5.53
C ILE A 126 -3.69 -12.92 5.02
N LEU A 127 -3.70 -13.12 3.70
CA LEU A 127 -3.86 -14.44 3.08
C LEU A 127 -2.46 -15.02 2.89
N LYS A 128 -2.22 -16.19 3.46
CA LYS A 128 -0.88 -16.79 3.50
C LYS A 128 -0.70 -17.83 2.42
N GLU A 129 0.52 -17.97 1.95
CA GLU A 129 0.93 -19.14 1.17
C GLU A 129 0.90 -20.39 2.05
N GLY A 130 0.42 -21.51 1.49
CA GLY A 130 0.23 -22.76 2.22
C GLY A 130 -1.17 -22.93 2.86
N GLU A 131 -1.94 -21.85 3.01
CA GLU A 131 -3.33 -21.89 3.46
C GLU A 131 -4.25 -21.82 2.24
N LYS A 132 -4.92 -22.93 1.91
CA LYS A 132 -5.80 -23.00 0.74
C LYS A 132 -7.00 -22.07 0.89
N VAL A 133 -7.21 -21.22 -0.11
CA VAL A 133 -8.35 -20.31 -0.22
C VAL A 133 -9.06 -20.56 -1.55
N ASP A 134 -10.28 -21.11 -1.51
CA ASP A 134 -10.97 -21.63 -2.69
C ASP A 134 -11.16 -20.60 -3.80
N PHE A 135 -11.54 -19.36 -3.48
CA PHE A 135 -11.68 -18.32 -4.50
C PHE A 135 -10.33 -17.96 -5.18
N LEU A 136 -9.20 -18.05 -4.46
CA LEU A 136 -7.87 -17.83 -5.07
C LEU A 136 -7.49 -18.98 -6.01
N VAL A 137 -7.92 -20.20 -5.71
CA VAL A 137 -7.71 -21.37 -6.57
C VAL A 137 -8.49 -21.21 -7.89
N ASP A 138 -9.79 -20.91 -7.81
CA ASP A 138 -10.62 -20.71 -9.01
C ASP A 138 -10.19 -19.52 -9.85
N LEU A 139 -9.61 -18.49 -9.24
CA LEU A 139 -9.01 -17.35 -9.93
C LEU A 139 -7.63 -17.66 -10.55
N GLY A 140 -7.11 -18.86 -10.33
CA GLY A 140 -5.78 -19.27 -10.81
C GLY A 140 -4.63 -18.52 -10.15
N VAL A 141 -4.86 -17.95 -8.97
CA VAL A 141 -3.83 -17.25 -8.17
C VAL A 141 -3.12 -18.20 -7.23
N MET A 142 -3.82 -19.26 -6.81
CA MET A 142 -3.33 -20.28 -5.88
C MET A 142 -3.55 -21.68 -6.47
N THR A 143 -2.68 -22.63 -6.16
CA THR A 143 -2.88 -24.05 -6.50
C THR A 143 -3.82 -24.70 -5.51
N LYS A 144 -4.29 -25.92 -5.82
CA LYS A 144 -5.14 -26.72 -4.91
C LYS A 144 -4.43 -27.07 -3.60
N GLU A 145 -3.11 -27.08 -3.61
CA GLU A 145 -2.24 -27.35 -2.46
C GLU A 145 -1.92 -26.10 -1.64
N GLY A 146 -2.42 -24.92 -2.04
CA GLY A 146 -2.22 -23.66 -1.33
C GLY A 146 -0.96 -22.87 -1.75
N ALA A 147 -0.18 -23.35 -2.74
CA ALA A 147 0.97 -22.61 -3.24
C ALA A 147 0.55 -21.48 -4.18
N ILE A 148 1.28 -20.36 -4.17
CA ILE A 148 0.99 -19.24 -5.04
C ILE A 148 1.54 -19.48 -6.45
N VAL A 149 0.68 -19.30 -7.45
CA VAL A 149 1.06 -19.42 -8.87
C VAL A 149 2.03 -18.28 -9.22
N ARG A 150 3.27 -18.62 -9.57
CA ARG A 150 4.38 -17.69 -9.77
C ARG A 150 4.04 -16.53 -10.72
N THR A 151 3.36 -16.81 -11.84
CA THR A 151 2.94 -15.81 -12.81
C THR A 151 1.80 -14.91 -12.31
N ARG A 152 1.15 -15.26 -11.21
CA ARG A 152 0.06 -14.54 -10.57
C ARG A 152 0.44 -13.92 -9.22
N TYR A 153 1.73 -13.96 -8.87
CA TYR A 153 2.21 -13.45 -7.58
C TYR A 153 1.90 -11.96 -7.38
N ASP A 154 1.95 -11.15 -8.44
CA ASP A 154 1.56 -9.74 -8.36
C ASP A 154 0.07 -9.57 -8.04
N LYS A 155 -0.80 -10.44 -8.56
CA LYS A 155 -2.23 -10.44 -8.23
C LYS A 155 -2.46 -10.81 -6.76
N PHE A 156 -1.75 -11.83 -6.27
CA PHE A 156 -1.77 -12.19 -4.85
C PHE A 156 -1.34 -11.02 -3.95
N ARG A 157 -0.27 -10.31 -4.32
CA ARG A 157 0.20 -9.13 -3.60
C ARG A 157 -0.82 -7.98 -3.63
N GLN A 158 -1.46 -7.75 -4.77
CA GLN A 158 -2.51 -6.74 -4.91
C GLN A 158 -3.70 -7.04 -3.99
N ILE A 159 -4.17 -8.28 -3.95
CA ILE A 159 -5.26 -8.72 -3.07
C ILE A 159 -4.89 -8.50 -1.61
N ASN A 160 -3.72 -8.96 -1.17
CA ASN A 160 -3.27 -8.75 0.20
C ASN A 160 -3.12 -7.27 0.55
N ARG A 161 -2.60 -6.43 -0.38
CA ARG A 161 -2.51 -4.99 -0.15
C ARG A 161 -3.88 -4.33 0.04
N PHE A 162 -4.87 -4.75 -0.73
CA PHE A 162 -6.24 -4.31 -0.55
C PHE A 162 -6.79 -4.70 0.83
N LEU A 163 -6.54 -5.94 1.26
CA LEU A 163 -6.96 -6.39 2.59
C LEU A 163 -6.26 -5.64 3.74
N GLU A 164 -5.02 -5.19 3.56
CA GLU A 164 -4.35 -4.29 4.51
C GLU A 164 -5.15 -2.98 4.69
N PHE A 165 -5.66 -2.37 3.60
CA PHE A 165 -6.53 -1.20 3.68
C PHE A 165 -7.87 -1.52 4.36
N ILE A 166 -8.45 -2.69 4.10
CA ILE A 166 -9.66 -3.12 4.82
C ILE A 166 -9.37 -3.30 6.32
N GLU A 167 -8.21 -3.82 6.70
CA GLU A 167 -7.80 -3.96 8.11
C GLU A 167 -7.68 -2.59 8.80
N ASP A 168 -7.11 -1.60 8.11
CA ASP A 168 -6.94 -0.24 8.64
C ASP A 168 -8.28 0.45 8.95
N ILE A 169 -9.35 0.10 8.23
CA ILE A 169 -10.68 0.72 8.41
C ILE A 169 -11.63 -0.06 9.33
N LEU A 170 -11.22 -1.24 9.81
CA LEU A 170 -12.07 -2.05 10.71
C LEU A 170 -12.62 -1.27 11.91
N PRO A 171 -11.88 -0.33 12.56
CA PRO A 171 -12.40 0.47 13.66
C PRO A 171 -13.60 1.35 13.29
N GLN A 172 -13.85 1.58 12.00
CA GLN A 172 -14.98 2.37 11.49
C GLN A 172 -16.24 1.51 11.26
N LEU A 173 -16.09 0.17 11.28
CA LEU A 173 -17.17 -0.78 11.07
C LEU A 173 -17.63 -1.35 12.42
N ASP A 174 -18.95 -1.41 12.63
CA ASP A 174 -19.56 -2.01 13.82
C ASP A 174 -19.69 -3.53 13.61
N LYS A 175 -19.00 -4.32 14.42
CA LYS A 175 -18.99 -5.78 14.30
C LYS A 175 -20.33 -6.42 14.69
N ASP A 176 -21.05 -5.77 15.59
CA ASP A 176 -22.29 -6.29 16.18
C ASP A 176 -23.53 -5.98 15.34
N LYS A 177 -23.41 -5.05 14.38
CA LYS A 177 -24.50 -4.68 13.45
C LYS A 177 -24.22 -5.19 12.04
N GLU A 178 -25.29 -5.45 11.28
CA GLU A 178 -25.13 -5.75 9.85
C GLU A 178 -24.56 -4.52 9.14
N GLN A 179 -23.43 -4.70 8.47
CA GLN A 179 -22.78 -3.66 7.68
C GLN A 179 -23.05 -3.90 6.20
N THR A 180 -23.68 -2.95 5.54
CA THR A 180 -23.92 -3.01 4.09
C THR A 180 -22.75 -2.37 3.34
N ILE A 181 -22.16 -3.13 2.42
CA ILE A 181 -21.01 -2.74 1.61
C ILE A 181 -21.40 -2.82 0.14
N ILE A 182 -21.09 -1.80 -0.64
CA ILE A 182 -21.27 -1.82 -2.10
C ILE A 182 -19.92 -1.69 -2.80
N ASP A 183 -19.67 -2.56 -3.77
CA ASP A 183 -18.51 -2.52 -4.66
C ASP A 183 -18.97 -2.20 -6.09
N PHE A 184 -18.65 -0.99 -6.53
CA PHE A 184 -18.99 -0.49 -7.84
C PHE A 184 -17.91 -0.79 -8.87
N GLY A 185 -18.33 -1.34 -10.04
CA GLY A 185 -17.40 -1.77 -11.08
C GLY A 185 -16.59 -2.97 -10.62
N CYS A 186 -17.25 -3.92 -9.95
CA CYS A 186 -16.58 -5.06 -9.31
C CYS A 186 -15.85 -5.98 -10.31
N GLY A 187 -16.19 -5.92 -11.61
CA GLY A 187 -15.56 -6.72 -12.66
C GLY A 187 -15.53 -8.21 -12.31
N LYS A 188 -14.38 -8.86 -12.47
CA LYS A 188 -14.18 -10.28 -12.07
C LYS A 188 -14.18 -10.51 -10.56
N SER A 189 -14.43 -9.48 -9.77
CA SER A 189 -14.71 -9.49 -8.32
C SER A 189 -13.64 -10.12 -7.43
N TYR A 190 -12.37 -10.15 -7.85
CA TYR A 190 -11.28 -10.69 -7.01
C TYR A 190 -11.23 -10.03 -5.63
N LEU A 191 -11.36 -8.71 -5.62
CA LEU A 191 -11.26 -7.93 -4.39
C LEU A 191 -12.53 -8.02 -3.57
N THR A 192 -13.71 -8.13 -4.23
CA THR A 192 -15.01 -8.34 -3.57
C THR A 192 -15.05 -9.69 -2.84
N PHE A 193 -14.59 -10.78 -3.50
CA PHE A 193 -14.46 -12.10 -2.84
C PHE A 193 -13.45 -12.07 -1.71
N ALA A 194 -12.31 -11.41 -1.88
CA ALA A 194 -11.30 -11.28 -0.84
C ALA A 194 -11.84 -10.50 0.37
N MET A 195 -12.56 -9.40 0.14
CA MET A 195 -13.20 -8.59 1.17
C MET A 195 -14.25 -9.38 1.95
N TYR A 196 -15.12 -10.14 1.26
CA TYR A 196 -16.11 -11.01 1.91
C TYR A 196 -15.42 -12.07 2.77
N TYR A 197 -14.45 -12.79 2.21
CA TYR A 197 -13.70 -13.82 2.92
C TYR A 197 -13.02 -13.25 4.18
N TYR A 198 -12.35 -12.11 4.03
CA TYR A 198 -11.66 -11.47 5.15
C TYR A 198 -12.64 -11.02 6.24
N LEU A 199 -13.64 -10.22 5.88
CA LEU A 199 -14.57 -9.65 6.86
C LEU A 199 -15.47 -10.71 7.48
N LYS A 200 -16.08 -11.58 6.65
CA LYS A 200 -17.05 -12.56 7.13
C LYS A 200 -16.40 -13.81 7.69
N VAL A 201 -15.47 -14.43 6.91
CA VAL A 201 -14.92 -15.74 7.28
C VAL A 201 -13.79 -15.60 8.30
N LEU A 202 -12.84 -14.70 8.09
CA LEU A 202 -11.69 -14.57 8.98
C LEU A 202 -11.96 -13.70 10.21
N LYS A 203 -12.68 -12.59 10.08
CA LYS A 203 -12.91 -11.63 11.17
C LYS A 203 -14.29 -11.76 11.84
N GLY A 204 -15.25 -12.48 11.24
CA GLY A 204 -16.57 -12.75 11.81
C GLY A 204 -17.51 -11.55 11.87
N TYR A 205 -17.31 -10.55 10.98
CA TYR A 205 -18.22 -9.42 10.87
C TYR A 205 -19.60 -9.84 10.32
N ASN A 206 -20.65 -9.20 10.79
CA ASN A 206 -21.97 -9.33 10.18
C ASN A 206 -22.06 -8.35 9.00
N ILE A 207 -21.86 -8.88 7.78
CA ILE A 207 -21.80 -8.07 6.55
C ILE A 207 -22.76 -8.58 5.50
N ARG A 208 -23.22 -7.65 4.66
CA ARG A 208 -23.86 -7.90 3.37
C ARG A 208 -23.11 -7.13 2.30
N ILE A 209 -22.57 -7.80 1.28
CA ILE A 209 -21.85 -7.18 0.19
C ILE A 209 -22.67 -7.25 -1.10
N ILE A 210 -22.73 -6.15 -1.82
CA ILE A 210 -23.37 -5.99 -3.12
C ILE A 210 -22.32 -5.56 -4.12
N GLY A 211 -22.03 -6.43 -5.11
CA GLY A 211 -21.20 -6.10 -6.25
C GLY A 211 -22.06 -5.64 -7.44
N LEU A 212 -21.68 -4.58 -8.09
CA LEU A 212 -22.36 -4.05 -9.28
C LEU A 212 -21.39 -3.95 -10.45
N ASP A 213 -21.83 -4.43 -11.60
CA ASP A 213 -21.13 -4.28 -12.89
C ASP A 213 -22.12 -4.22 -14.05
N LEU A 214 -21.71 -3.66 -15.17
CA LEU A 214 -22.53 -3.54 -16.38
C LEU A 214 -22.54 -4.83 -17.22
N LYS A 215 -21.58 -5.74 -16.98
CA LYS A 215 -21.39 -6.94 -17.80
C LYS A 215 -22.14 -8.12 -17.20
N LYS A 216 -23.23 -8.51 -17.87
CA LYS A 216 -24.11 -9.60 -17.45
C LYS A 216 -23.39 -10.95 -17.27
N ASP A 217 -22.55 -11.32 -18.24
CA ASP A 217 -21.75 -12.55 -18.21
C ASP A 217 -20.83 -12.64 -16.99
N VAL A 218 -20.23 -11.50 -16.62
CA VAL A 218 -19.37 -11.36 -15.45
C VAL A 218 -20.19 -11.55 -14.17
N ILE A 219 -21.36 -10.91 -14.07
CA ILE A 219 -22.26 -11.01 -12.92
C ILE A 219 -22.80 -12.44 -12.75
N GLU A 220 -23.21 -13.10 -13.83
CA GLU A 220 -23.65 -14.51 -13.80
C GLU A 220 -22.54 -15.42 -13.26
N HIS A 221 -21.31 -15.26 -13.76
CA HIS A 221 -20.14 -16.01 -13.29
C HIS A 221 -19.84 -15.77 -11.80
N CYS A 222 -19.85 -14.52 -11.37
CA CYS A 222 -19.64 -14.17 -9.96
C CYS A 222 -20.70 -14.76 -9.05
N ASN A 223 -21.97 -14.77 -9.47
CA ASN A 223 -23.05 -15.42 -8.70
C ASN A 223 -22.91 -16.95 -8.64
N GLN A 224 -22.41 -17.60 -9.68
CA GLN A 224 -22.07 -19.03 -9.64
C GLN A 224 -20.96 -19.32 -8.61
N LEU A 225 -19.89 -18.51 -8.63
CA LEU A 225 -18.77 -18.66 -7.69
C LEU A 225 -19.20 -18.42 -6.24
N ARG A 226 -19.98 -17.36 -5.97
CA ARG A 226 -20.48 -17.11 -4.60
C ARG A 226 -21.29 -18.27 -4.07
N THR A 227 -22.13 -18.89 -4.91
CA THR A 227 -22.93 -20.07 -4.53
C THR A 227 -22.02 -21.26 -4.24
N LYS A 228 -21.02 -21.50 -5.08
CA LYS A 228 -20.01 -22.55 -4.89
C LYS A 228 -19.27 -22.40 -3.54
N TYR A 229 -18.98 -21.16 -3.09
CA TYR A 229 -18.27 -20.91 -1.82
C TYR A 229 -19.19 -20.80 -0.61
N GLY A 230 -20.51 -20.84 -0.79
CA GLY A 230 -21.48 -20.64 0.29
C GLY A 230 -21.49 -19.20 0.84
N TYR A 231 -21.18 -18.20 -0.01
CA TYR A 231 -21.15 -16.78 0.39
C TYR A 231 -22.55 -16.16 0.27
N GLU A 232 -23.47 -16.59 1.15
CA GLU A 232 -24.89 -16.24 1.09
C GLU A 232 -25.17 -14.73 1.16
N ARG A 233 -24.34 -13.98 1.86
CA ARG A 233 -24.48 -12.52 2.06
C ARG A 233 -23.69 -11.69 1.04
N LEU A 234 -23.16 -12.31 -0.02
CA LEU A 234 -22.52 -11.68 -1.16
C LEU A 234 -23.44 -11.84 -2.37
N ASN A 235 -23.85 -10.75 -2.99
CA ASN A 235 -24.72 -10.76 -4.17
C ASN A 235 -24.17 -9.85 -5.25
N PHE A 236 -24.30 -10.28 -6.50
CA PHE A 236 -23.89 -9.52 -7.65
C PHE A 236 -25.09 -9.20 -8.53
N TYR A 237 -25.20 -7.93 -8.98
CA TYR A 237 -26.29 -7.45 -9.81
C TYR A 237 -25.73 -6.71 -11.03
N GLU A 238 -26.36 -6.93 -12.17
CA GLU A 238 -26.17 -6.10 -13.35
C GLU A 238 -26.80 -4.73 -13.08
N GLY A 239 -26.02 -3.67 -13.24
CA GLY A 239 -26.57 -2.33 -13.03
C GLY A 239 -25.52 -1.23 -13.11
N ASP A 240 -26.02 -0.05 -13.46
CA ASP A 240 -25.27 1.17 -13.45
C ASP A 240 -25.31 1.86 -12.07
N ILE A 241 -24.19 2.43 -11.71
CA ILE A 241 -24.00 3.17 -10.46
C ILE A 241 -25.05 4.27 -10.29
N ALA A 242 -25.29 5.06 -11.35
CA ALA A 242 -26.17 6.22 -11.31
C ALA A 242 -27.63 5.83 -11.03
N SER A 243 -28.09 4.72 -11.59
CA SER A 243 -29.49 4.25 -11.53
C SER A 243 -29.81 3.33 -10.36
N TYR A 244 -28.79 2.75 -9.69
CA TYR A 244 -29.02 1.77 -8.62
C TYR A 244 -29.78 2.36 -7.43
N LYS A 245 -30.89 1.70 -7.03
CA LYS A 245 -31.79 2.11 -5.95
C LYS A 245 -32.04 1.01 -4.88
N GLY A 246 -31.26 -0.06 -4.93
CA GLY A 246 -31.50 -1.27 -4.12
C GLY A 246 -31.20 -1.13 -2.60
N VAL A 247 -30.75 0.06 -2.15
CA VAL A 247 -30.44 0.34 -0.75
C VAL A 247 -30.81 1.78 -0.38
N GLU A 248 -31.13 2.00 0.90
CA GLU A 248 -31.40 3.34 1.47
C GLU A 248 -30.17 3.92 2.17
N SER A 249 -29.37 3.07 2.79
CA SER A 249 -28.13 3.42 3.47
C SER A 249 -27.05 2.38 3.24
N VAL A 250 -25.80 2.80 3.31
CA VAL A 250 -24.61 1.96 3.10
C VAL A 250 -23.54 2.34 4.10
N ASP A 251 -22.89 1.37 4.73
CA ASP A 251 -21.81 1.65 5.69
C ASP A 251 -20.46 1.87 4.99
N MET A 252 -20.24 1.17 3.86
CA MET A 252 -18.99 1.28 3.11
C MET A 252 -19.23 1.20 1.61
N VAL A 253 -18.56 2.06 0.86
CA VAL A 253 -18.51 2.03 -0.61
C VAL A 253 -17.10 1.75 -1.07
N VAL A 254 -16.97 0.83 -2.01
CA VAL A 254 -15.73 0.48 -2.70
C VAL A 254 -15.90 0.78 -4.18
N THR A 255 -14.93 1.48 -4.78
CA THR A 255 -14.90 1.77 -6.21
C THR A 255 -13.45 1.85 -6.69
N LEU A 256 -12.91 0.71 -7.10
CA LEU A 256 -11.49 0.58 -7.46
C LEU A 256 -11.27 0.56 -8.97
N HIS A 257 -12.31 0.24 -9.74
CA HIS A 257 -12.23 0.07 -11.20
C HIS A 257 -13.33 0.80 -11.96
N ALA A 258 -14.08 1.69 -11.29
CA ALA A 258 -15.01 2.59 -11.96
C ALA A 258 -14.18 3.70 -12.60
N CYS A 259 -14.18 3.72 -13.93
CA CYS A 259 -13.46 4.72 -14.71
C CYS A 259 -14.35 5.92 -15.01
N ASP A 260 -13.71 7.05 -15.25
CA ASP A 260 -14.34 8.30 -15.70
C ASP A 260 -15.42 8.80 -14.70
N THR A 261 -16.51 9.33 -15.21
CA THR A 261 -17.63 9.87 -14.41
C THR A 261 -18.28 8.86 -13.47
N ALA A 262 -18.08 7.55 -13.68
CA ALA A 262 -18.60 6.51 -12.79
C ALA A 262 -18.04 6.61 -11.35
N THR A 263 -16.80 7.05 -11.21
CA THR A 263 -16.21 7.31 -9.88
C THR A 263 -16.92 8.46 -9.18
N ASP A 264 -17.25 9.54 -9.90
CA ASP A 264 -17.93 10.71 -9.33
C ASP A 264 -19.35 10.34 -8.88
N TYR A 265 -20.07 9.55 -9.68
CA TYR A 265 -21.37 9.02 -9.28
C TYR A 265 -21.31 8.13 -8.05
N ALA A 266 -20.26 7.28 -7.95
CA ALA A 266 -20.05 6.43 -6.79
C ALA A 266 -19.81 7.24 -5.53
N LEU A 267 -18.98 8.28 -5.59
CA LEU A 267 -18.69 9.17 -4.47
C LEU A 267 -19.95 9.97 -4.06
N ALA A 268 -20.67 10.54 -5.01
CA ALA A 268 -21.91 11.28 -4.74
C ALA A 268 -22.97 10.40 -4.06
N LYS A 269 -23.13 9.14 -4.51
CA LYS A 269 -24.04 8.19 -3.87
C LYS A 269 -23.55 7.74 -2.50
N ALA A 270 -22.26 7.49 -2.32
CA ALA A 270 -21.69 7.13 -1.03
C ALA A 270 -22.00 8.20 0.03
N VAL A 271 -21.82 9.48 -0.32
CA VAL A 271 -22.18 10.60 0.55
C VAL A 271 -23.68 10.64 0.84
N LYS A 272 -24.53 10.48 -0.20
CA LYS A 272 -25.99 10.47 -0.06
C LYS A 272 -26.50 9.34 0.84
N TRP A 273 -25.89 8.17 0.78
CA TRP A 273 -26.22 7.00 1.62
C TRP A 273 -25.63 7.05 3.01
N GLY A 274 -24.83 8.08 3.34
CA GLY A 274 -24.19 8.25 4.64
C GLY A 274 -23.09 7.24 4.91
N ALA A 275 -22.39 6.78 3.87
CA ALA A 275 -21.30 5.82 4.02
C ALA A 275 -20.21 6.34 4.97
N LYS A 276 -19.87 5.54 5.97
CA LYS A 276 -18.81 5.84 6.95
C LYS A 276 -17.41 5.70 6.34
N VAL A 277 -17.29 4.81 5.36
CA VAL A 277 -16.02 4.49 4.69
C VAL A 277 -16.21 4.53 3.17
N ILE A 278 -15.28 5.18 2.49
CA ILE A 278 -15.20 5.18 1.03
C ILE A 278 -13.79 4.80 0.63
N LEU A 279 -13.65 3.71 -0.11
CA LEU A 279 -12.40 3.28 -0.74
C LEU A 279 -12.50 3.49 -2.25
N SER A 280 -11.83 4.52 -2.76
CA SER A 280 -11.87 4.90 -4.16
C SER A 280 -10.47 5.02 -4.75
N VAL A 281 -10.29 4.53 -5.98
CA VAL A 281 -9.06 4.68 -6.75
C VAL A 281 -9.42 5.28 -8.11
N PRO A 282 -9.44 6.62 -8.25
CA PRO A 282 -9.69 7.28 -9.51
C PRO A 282 -8.50 7.06 -10.46
N CYS A 283 -8.74 6.43 -11.62
CA CYS A 283 -7.70 6.15 -12.61
C CYS A 283 -7.55 7.26 -13.66
N CYS A 284 -8.57 8.10 -13.85
CA CYS A 284 -8.63 9.11 -14.91
C CYS A 284 -7.68 10.30 -14.66
N GLN A 285 -7.23 10.53 -13.43
CA GLN A 285 -6.23 11.56 -13.13
C GLN A 285 -4.94 11.37 -13.91
N HIS A 286 -4.56 10.14 -14.22
CA HIS A 286 -3.36 9.86 -14.98
C HIS A 286 -3.51 10.31 -16.46
N GLU A 287 -4.68 10.12 -17.04
CA GLU A 287 -5.00 10.57 -18.39
C GLU A 287 -5.12 12.10 -18.46
N ALA A 288 -5.85 12.70 -17.51
CA ALA A 288 -5.95 14.15 -17.39
C ALA A 288 -4.56 14.80 -17.27
N ASN A 289 -3.68 14.26 -16.40
CA ASN A 289 -2.33 14.77 -16.22
C ASN A 289 -1.44 14.65 -17.48
N ARG A 290 -1.75 13.73 -18.38
CA ARG A 290 -1.03 13.57 -19.67
C ARG A 290 -1.58 14.46 -20.77
N THR A 291 -2.87 14.82 -20.72
CA THR A 291 -3.59 15.56 -21.76
C THR A 291 -3.73 17.05 -21.47
N ILE A 292 -3.64 17.47 -20.20
CA ILE A 292 -3.63 18.89 -19.84
C ILE A 292 -2.29 19.49 -20.24
N ALA A 293 -2.31 20.24 -21.35
CA ALA A 293 -1.21 21.06 -21.81
C ALA A 293 -1.58 22.53 -21.56
N ASP A 294 -1.36 23.01 -20.32
CA ASP A 294 -1.57 24.40 -19.97
C ASP A 294 -0.23 24.98 -19.52
N GLU A 295 0.23 26.03 -20.22
CA GLU A 295 1.50 26.71 -19.93
C GLU A 295 1.51 27.33 -18.53
N THR A 296 0.36 27.65 -17.96
CA THR A 296 0.21 28.23 -16.62
C THR A 296 0.29 27.18 -15.50
N LEU A 297 0.08 25.88 -15.82
CA LEU A 297 0.08 24.75 -14.89
C LEU A 297 1.34 23.87 -15.02
N SER A 298 2.24 24.21 -15.95
CA SER A 298 3.52 23.51 -16.07
C SER A 298 4.46 23.94 -14.92
N PRO A 299 5.04 22.98 -14.16
CA PRO A 299 5.93 23.27 -13.04
C PRO A 299 7.27 23.87 -13.49
#